data_f83c120ab7bf10177bcb83d7863d0b42
#
_entry.id   f83c120ab7bf10177bcb83d7863d0b42
#
_cell.length_a   1.000
_cell.length_b   1.000
_cell.length_c   1.000
_cell.angle_alpha   90.00
_cell.angle_beta   90.00
_cell.angle_gamma   90.00
#
_symmetry.space_group_name_H-M   'P 1'
#
loop_
_entity.id
_entity.type
_entity.pdbx_description
1 polymer ?
#
loop_
_entity_poly.entity_id
_entity_poly.type
_entity_poly.pdbx_seq_one_letter_code
_entity_poly.pdbx_strand_id
1 'polypeptide(L)'
;MKTIVIKLSGSLFSMDSGPSGIKKIVKTLDGLARNGVKVVAVAGGGKLARDIQKTARTFHADEALLDQFGIDVSRIHAKLLTTVSNKACPDIPTTLDEVLRYSTSHPIVFSGGLSPGQSTNATAALIAERTKAKLFINTTDVDGVFTSDPRKNKNAKLMKVISTKELLSKVVDDKMSAGTYDLMDLLSIKIIERSKIHTIVIKCDSRQIKSAISESELPMRKLVRKSTGTRILPLS
;
A
#
# COMPACT_ATOMS: atom_id res chain seq x y z
N MET A 1 -7.57 -20.72 0.68
CA MET A 1 -6.30 -20.03 1.06
C MET A 1 -6.61 -18.56 1.38
N LYS A 2 -5.94 -18.00 2.40
CA LYS A 2 -6.11 -16.59 2.79
C LYS A 2 -5.33 -15.70 1.82
N THR A 3 -5.99 -14.73 1.20
CA THR A 3 -5.32 -13.71 0.37
C THR A 3 -5.09 -12.45 1.18
N ILE A 4 -3.89 -11.88 1.08
CA ILE A 4 -3.51 -10.61 1.68
C ILE A 4 -3.02 -9.69 0.58
N VAL A 5 -3.49 -8.44 0.59
CA VAL A 5 -2.98 -7.39 -0.30
C VAL A 5 -2.11 -6.43 0.50
N ILE A 6 -0.94 -6.09 -0.03
CA ILE A 6 0.00 -5.19 0.61
C ILE A 6 0.39 -4.10 -0.39
N LYS A 7 0.08 -2.86 -0.09
CA LYS A 7 0.65 -1.74 -0.84
C LYS A 7 2.00 -1.40 -0.23
N LEU A 8 3.06 -1.48 -1.00
CA LEU A 8 4.42 -1.14 -0.60
C LEU A 8 4.70 0.34 -0.87
N SER A 9 5.18 1.05 0.17
CA SER A 9 5.56 2.46 0.02
C SER A 9 6.63 2.65 -1.04
N GLY A 10 6.48 3.68 -1.87
CA GLY A 10 7.50 4.05 -2.85
C GLY A 10 8.85 4.44 -2.22
N SER A 11 8.89 4.80 -0.93
CA SER A 11 10.13 5.06 -0.21
C SER A 11 11.01 3.82 -0.06
N LEU A 12 10.43 2.60 -0.14
CA LEU A 12 11.19 1.34 -0.17
C LEU A 12 12.19 1.27 -1.33
N PHE A 13 11.88 1.95 -2.43
CA PHE A 13 12.63 1.94 -3.68
C PHE A 13 13.55 3.15 -3.85
N SER A 14 13.71 3.97 -2.79
CA SER A 14 14.68 5.07 -2.81
C SER A 14 16.10 4.52 -2.95
N MET A 15 16.91 5.15 -3.80
CA MET A 15 18.32 4.80 -3.96
C MET A 15 19.08 4.86 -2.63
N ASP A 16 18.70 5.78 -1.74
CA ASP A 16 19.29 5.93 -0.41
C ASP A 16 18.99 4.75 0.53
N SER A 17 17.86 4.03 0.30
CA SER A 17 17.45 2.90 1.14
C SER A 17 18.26 1.63 0.88
N GLY A 18 18.93 1.55 -0.25
CA GLY A 18 19.72 0.40 -0.69
C GLY A 18 18.88 -0.89 -0.86
N PRO A 19 19.50 -1.98 -1.31
CA PRO A 19 18.78 -3.22 -1.66
C PRO A 19 18.34 -4.05 -0.43
N SER A 20 18.87 -3.76 0.76
CA SER A 20 18.62 -4.58 1.96
C SER A 20 17.16 -4.53 2.42
N GLY A 21 16.49 -3.37 2.31
CA GLY A 21 15.07 -3.20 2.62
C GLY A 21 14.19 -4.07 1.74
N ILE A 22 14.42 -4.01 0.43
CA ILE A 22 13.72 -4.81 -0.58
C ILE A 22 13.87 -6.30 -0.27
N LYS A 23 15.12 -6.78 -0.08
CA LYS A 23 15.41 -8.20 0.24
C LYS A 23 14.67 -8.66 1.50
N LYS A 24 14.64 -7.85 2.57
CA LYS A 24 13.94 -8.18 3.82
C LYS A 24 12.42 -8.29 3.61
N ILE A 25 11.82 -7.36 2.87
CA ILE A 25 10.39 -7.39 2.56
C ILE A 25 10.07 -8.65 1.74
N VAL A 26 10.75 -8.86 0.60
CA VAL A 26 10.50 -10.02 -0.28
C VAL A 26 10.67 -11.34 0.48
N LYS A 27 11.73 -11.50 1.29
CA LYS A 27 11.92 -12.68 2.15
C LYS A 27 10.76 -12.91 3.11
N THR A 28 10.13 -11.82 3.59
CA THR A 28 8.94 -11.92 4.45
C THR A 28 7.74 -12.43 3.65
N LEU A 29 7.51 -11.88 2.43
CA LEU A 29 6.43 -12.33 1.56
C LEU A 29 6.59 -13.78 1.11
N ASP A 30 7.82 -14.21 0.77
CA ASP A 30 8.13 -15.59 0.45
C ASP A 30 7.87 -16.53 1.64
N GLY A 31 8.13 -16.07 2.86
CA GLY A 31 7.81 -16.79 4.08
C GLY A 31 6.30 -16.99 4.27
N LEU A 32 5.49 -15.96 4.01
CA LEU A 32 4.03 -16.05 4.04
C LEU A 32 3.52 -17.03 2.99
N ALA A 33 4.06 -16.98 1.78
CA ALA A 33 3.70 -17.88 0.70
C ALA A 33 4.00 -19.33 1.02
N ARG A 34 5.13 -19.62 1.69
CA ARG A 34 5.44 -20.98 2.19
C ARG A 34 4.42 -21.49 3.20
N ASN A 35 3.81 -20.59 3.97
CA ASN A 35 2.78 -20.93 4.95
C ASN A 35 1.36 -20.91 4.34
N GLY A 36 1.23 -20.99 3.01
CA GLY A 36 -0.06 -21.10 2.34
C GLY A 36 -0.85 -19.80 2.22
N VAL A 37 -0.23 -18.63 2.46
CA VAL A 37 -0.87 -17.32 2.27
C VAL A 37 -0.62 -16.84 0.86
N LYS A 38 -1.67 -16.46 0.14
CA LYS A 38 -1.54 -15.76 -1.15
C LYS A 38 -1.29 -14.27 -0.90
N VAL A 39 -0.33 -13.71 -1.60
CA VAL A 39 0.06 -12.30 -1.45
C VAL A 39 -0.01 -11.58 -2.79
N VAL A 40 -0.74 -10.46 -2.84
CA VAL A 40 -0.60 -9.49 -3.92
C VAL A 40 0.05 -8.24 -3.34
N ALA A 41 1.22 -7.87 -3.85
CA ALA A 41 1.94 -6.69 -3.37
C ALA A 41 2.02 -5.62 -4.47
N VAL A 42 1.47 -4.44 -4.17
CA VAL A 42 1.41 -3.30 -5.11
C VAL A 42 2.52 -2.33 -4.77
N ALA A 43 3.46 -2.13 -5.69
CA ALA A 43 4.57 -1.21 -5.53
C ALA A 43 4.14 0.24 -5.79
N GLY A 44 4.58 1.17 -4.94
CA GLY A 44 4.41 2.61 -5.16
C GLY A 44 5.50 3.19 -6.05
N GLY A 45 5.21 4.30 -6.76
CA GLY A 45 6.16 4.98 -7.64
C GLY A 45 7.28 5.76 -6.90
N GLY A 46 7.00 6.25 -5.70
CA GLY A 46 7.99 6.90 -4.84
C GLY A 46 8.55 8.21 -5.38
N LYS A 47 9.78 8.52 -4.96
CA LYS A 47 10.47 9.75 -5.36
C LYS A 47 10.74 9.78 -6.88
N LEU A 48 11.16 8.65 -7.45
CA LEU A 48 11.47 8.56 -8.88
C LEU A 48 10.27 8.96 -9.75
N ALA A 49 9.07 8.45 -9.44
CA ALA A 49 7.86 8.83 -10.18
C ALA A 49 7.59 10.33 -10.07
N ARG A 50 7.69 10.90 -8.86
CA ARG A 50 7.48 12.35 -8.64
C ARG A 50 8.50 13.21 -9.38
N ASP A 51 9.76 12.79 -9.41
CA ASP A 51 10.82 13.54 -10.09
C ASP A 51 10.58 13.54 -11.63
N ILE A 52 10.20 12.39 -12.21
CA ILE A 52 9.83 12.28 -13.62
C ILE A 52 8.59 13.13 -13.93
N GLN A 53 7.52 13.01 -13.14
CA GLN A 53 6.29 13.78 -13.30
C GLN A 53 6.56 15.29 -13.21
N LYS A 54 7.39 15.72 -12.26
CA LYS A 54 7.79 17.13 -12.14
C LYS A 54 8.51 17.62 -13.38
N THR A 55 9.43 16.83 -13.93
CA THR A 55 10.15 17.17 -15.16
C THR A 55 9.21 17.20 -16.37
N ALA A 56 8.35 16.17 -16.53
CA ALA A 56 7.40 16.11 -17.63
C ALA A 56 6.39 17.28 -17.62
N ARG A 57 6.02 17.74 -16.42
CA ARG A 57 5.14 18.92 -16.26
C ARG A 57 5.79 20.21 -16.83
N THR A 58 7.12 20.34 -16.79
CA THR A 58 7.80 21.47 -17.42
C THR A 58 7.74 21.42 -18.97
N PHE A 59 7.43 20.25 -19.52
CA PHE A 59 7.20 20.02 -20.94
C PHE A 59 5.71 20.03 -21.32
N HIS A 60 4.85 20.53 -20.41
CA HIS A 60 3.40 20.64 -20.61
C HIS A 60 2.68 19.28 -20.78
N ALA A 61 3.21 18.20 -20.21
CA ALA A 61 2.50 16.92 -20.15
C ALA A 61 1.18 17.09 -19.40
N ASP A 62 0.12 16.50 -19.92
CA ASP A 62 -1.19 16.46 -19.25
C ASP A 62 -1.20 15.49 -18.06
N GLU A 63 -2.22 15.61 -17.20
CA GLU A 63 -2.30 14.80 -15.96
C GLU A 63 -2.42 13.29 -16.26
N ALA A 64 -3.06 12.89 -17.37
CA ALA A 64 -3.16 11.47 -17.73
C ALA A 64 -1.80 10.88 -18.09
N LEU A 65 -0.96 11.64 -18.80
CA LEU A 65 0.41 11.24 -19.13
C LEU A 65 1.30 11.25 -17.87
N LEU A 66 1.11 12.20 -16.95
CA LEU A 66 1.81 12.23 -15.67
C LEU A 66 1.47 11.01 -14.82
N ASP A 67 0.19 10.60 -14.79
CA ASP A 67 -0.23 9.37 -14.13
C ASP A 67 0.38 8.12 -14.78
N GLN A 68 0.47 8.11 -16.14
CA GLN A 68 1.11 7.00 -16.85
C GLN A 68 2.57 6.84 -16.45
N PHE A 69 3.35 7.94 -16.33
CA PHE A 69 4.72 7.86 -15.80
C PHE A 69 4.76 7.27 -14.38
N GLY A 70 3.82 7.65 -13.52
CA GLY A 70 3.69 7.08 -12.17
C GLY A 70 3.41 5.58 -12.19
N ILE A 71 2.54 5.13 -13.09
CA ILE A 71 2.22 3.72 -13.33
C ILE A 71 3.46 2.97 -13.78
N ASP A 72 4.17 3.47 -14.81
CA ASP A 72 5.33 2.80 -15.39
C ASP A 72 6.46 2.64 -14.37
N VAL A 73 6.77 3.68 -13.60
CA VAL A 73 7.75 3.59 -12.52
C VAL A 73 7.33 2.57 -11.46
N SER A 74 6.07 2.55 -11.07
CA SER A 74 5.57 1.58 -10.09
C SER A 74 5.66 0.13 -10.61
N ARG A 75 5.46 -0.10 -11.91
CA ARG A 75 5.63 -1.40 -12.57
C ARG A 75 7.11 -1.80 -12.67
N ILE A 76 8.03 -0.85 -12.90
CA ILE A 76 9.48 -1.10 -12.81
C ILE A 76 9.85 -1.55 -11.39
N HIS A 77 9.33 -0.89 -10.36
CA HIS A 77 9.54 -1.31 -8.97
C HIS A 77 8.97 -2.72 -8.70
N ALA A 78 7.77 -3.01 -9.21
CA ALA A 78 7.19 -4.35 -9.11
C ALA A 78 8.07 -5.40 -9.81
N LYS A 79 8.59 -5.09 -11.00
CA LYS A 79 9.51 -5.97 -11.73
C LYS A 79 10.81 -6.21 -10.96
N LEU A 80 11.34 -5.18 -10.30
CA LEU A 80 12.52 -5.34 -9.42
C LEU A 80 12.25 -6.34 -8.28
N LEU A 81 11.04 -6.37 -7.71
CA LEU A 81 10.70 -7.33 -6.65
C LEU A 81 10.69 -8.77 -7.17
N THR A 82 10.29 -9.02 -8.43
CA THR A 82 10.31 -10.38 -9.00
C THR A 82 11.72 -10.96 -9.09
N THR A 83 12.75 -10.12 -9.26
CA THR A 83 14.15 -10.58 -9.33
C THR A 83 14.67 -11.16 -8.02
N VAL A 84 13.98 -10.86 -6.91
CA VAL A 84 14.40 -11.29 -5.55
C VAL A 84 13.59 -12.50 -5.07
N SER A 85 12.36 -12.69 -5.57
CA SER A 85 11.46 -13.75 -5.13
C SER A 85 11.52 -14.96 -6.07
N ASN A 86 11.67 -16.15 -5.50
CA ASN A 86 11.56 -17.42 -6.24
C ASN A 86 10.13 -17.98 -6.27
N LYS A 87 9.14 -17.25 -5.74
CA LYS A 87 7.75 -17.68 -5.61
C LYS A 87 6.76 -16.77 -6.31
N ALA A 88 7.23 -15.64 -6.82
CA ALA A 88 6.38 -14.67 -7.48
C ALA A 88 6.09 -15.06 -8.93
N CYS A 89 4.92 -14.62 -9.41
CA CYS A 89 4.65 -14.58 -10.85
C CYS A 89 5.75 -13.75 -11.53
N PRO A 90 6.38 -14.23 -12.62
CA PRO A 90 7.42 -13.48 -13.33
C PRO A 90 6.84 -12.26 -14.07
N ASP A 91 5.55 -12.30 -14.41
CA ASP A 91 4.87 -11.25 -15.16
C ASP A 91 4.26 -10.20 -14.24
N ILE A 92 4.30 -8.95 -14.68
CA ILE A 92 3.67 -7.83 -13.98
C ILE A 92 2.32 -7.56 -14.62
N PRO A 93 1.21 -7.70 -13.87
CA PRO A 93 -0.12 -7.45 -14.40
C PRO A 93 -0.31 -5.97 -14.76
N THR A 94 -1.03 -5.74 -15.84
CA THR A 94 -1.41 -4.42 -16.35
C THR A 94 -2.89 -4.12 -16.18
N THR A 95 -3.67 -5.14 -15.90
CA THR A 95 -5.12 -5.07 -15.65
C THR A 95 -5.52 -5.79 -14.38
N LEU A 96 -6.69 -5.45 -13.85
CA LEU A 96 -7.26 -6.10 -12.67
C LEU A 96 -7.54 -7.61 -12.91
N ASP A 97 -7.95 -7.96 -14.13
CA ASP A 97 -8.22 -9.36 -14.51
C ASP A 97 -6.93 -10.18 -14.60
N GLU A 98 -5.83 -9.57 -15.04
CA GLU A 98 -4.51 -10.21 -14.99
C GLU A 98 -4.05 -10.45 -13.56
N VAL A 99 -4.28 -9.50 -12.64
CA VAL A 99 -3.98 -9.70 -11.21
C VAL A 99 -4.72 -10.93 -10.69
N LEU A 100 -6.01 -11.07 -11.00
CA LEU A 100 -6.79 -12.23 -10.59
C LEU A 100 -6.24 -13.52 -11.18
N ARG A 101 -6.04 -13.55 -12.48
CA ARG A 101 -5.54 -14.72 -13.20
C ARG A 101 -4.19 -15.18 -12.62
N TYR A 102 -3.24 -14.25 -12.42
CA TYR A 102 -1.94 -14.60 -11.86
C TYR A 102 -2.02 -15.01 -10.39
N SER A 103 -2.93 -14.42 -9.60
CA SER A 103 -3.12 -14.81 -8.20
C SER A 103 -3.78 -16.18 -8.02
N THR A 104 -4.38 -16.77 -9.06
CA THR A 104 -4.87 -18.15 -8.99
C THR A 104 -3.73 -19.16 -9.11
N SER A 105 -2.74 -18.90 -9.97
CA SER A 105 -1.65 -19.81 -10.33
C SER A 105 -0.36 -19.58 -9.50
N HIS A 106 -0.16 -18.40 -8.96
CA HIS A 106 1.07 -18.05 -8.22
C HIS A 106 0.76 -17.64 -6.78
N PRO A 107 1.60 -18.02 -5.81
CA PRO A 107 1.43 -17.63 -4.40
C PRO A 107 1.73 -16.16 -4.14
N ILE A 108 2.55 -15.52 -4.98
CA ILE A 108 2.88 -14.10 -4.91
C ILE A 108 2.70 -13.45 -6.28
N VAL A 109 2.02 -12.31 -6.31
CA VAL A 109 1.92 -11.43 -7.49
C VAL A 109 2.42 -10.04 -7.11
N PHE A 110 3.40 -9.53 -7.82
CA PHE A 110 3.81 -8.13 -7.72
C PHE A 110 3.11 -7.32 -8.80
N SER A 111 2.56 -6.17 -8.44
CA SER A 111 1.85 -5.25 -9.33
C SER A 111 2.34 -3.83 -9.13
N GLY A 112 2.19 -3.00 -10.14
CA GLY A 112 2.25 -1.54 -10.03
C GLY A 112 0.86 -0.93 -10.12
N GLY A 113 0.77 0.34 -10.53
CA GLY A 113 -0.47 1.00 -10.91
C GLY A 113 -1.11 0.35 -12.14
N LEU A 114 -2.43 0.42 -12.23
CA LEU A 114 -3.18 -0.21 -13.33
C LEU A 114 -3.76 0.81 -14.31
N SER A 115 -4.32 1.91 -13.83
CA SER A 115 -5.03 2.88 -14.67
C SER A 115 -4.73 4.31 -14.24
N PRO A 116 -4.61 5.28 -15.19
CA PRO A 116 -4.57 6.70 -14.87
C PRO A 116 -5.76 7.13 -14.02
N GLY A 117 -5.62 8.19 -13.24
CA GLY A 117 -6.63 8.66 -12.29
C GLY A 117 -6.70 7.85 -10.99
N GLN A 118 -5.88 6.79 -10.84
CA GLN A 118 -5.85 5.94 -9.67
C GLN A 118 -4.48 5.93 -9.01
N SER A 119 -4.44 6.26 -7.73
CA SER A 119 -3.22 6.06 -6.94
C SER A 119 -2.91 4.56 -6.75
N THR A 120 -1.68 4.23 -6.36
CA THR A 120 -1.33 2.86 -5.96
C THR A 120 -2.05 2.42 -4.68
N ASN A 121 -2.56 3.34 -3.85
CA ASN A 121 -3.45 3.02 -2.74
C ASN A 121 -4.82 2.56 -3.25
N ALA A 122 -5.42 3.31 -4.19
CA ALA A 122 -6.69 2.96 -4.81
C ALA A 122 -6.59 1.64 -5.59
N THR A 123 -5.52 1.47 -6.38
CA THR A 123 -5.22 0.21 -7.08
C THR A 123 -5.15 -0.97 -6.11
N ALA A 124 -4.42 -0.84 -4.99
CA ALA A 124 -4.31 -1.90 -3.99
C ALA A 124 -5.65 -2.21 -3.30
N ALA A 125 -6.45 -1.19 -3.00
CA ALA A 125 -7.78 -1.37 -2.42
C ALA A 125 -8.73 -2.09 -3.39
N LEU A 126 -8.72 -1.75 -4.70
CA LEU A 126 -9.48 -2.45 -5.74
C LEU A 126 -9.05 -3.91 -5.88
N ILE A 127 -7.76 -4.18 -5.87
CA ILE A 127 -7.22 -5.53 -5.89
C ILE A 127 -7.69 -6.30 -4.64
N ALA A 128 -7.65 -5.67 -3.46
CA ALA A 128 -8.10 -6.29 -2.22
C ALA A 128 -9.60 -6.63 -2.25
N GLU A 129 -10.44 -5.72 -2.77
CA GLU A 129 -11.86 -5.97 -2.99
C GLU A 129 -12.07 -7.13 -3.96
N ARG A 130 -11.45 -7.07 -5.13
CA ARG A 130 -11.66 -8.04 -6.23
C ARG A 130 -11.16 -9.44 -5.89
N THR A 131 -10.06 -9.54 -5.14
CA THR A 131 -9.51 -10.83 -4.67
C THR A 131 -10.17 -11.33 -3.38
N LYS A 132 -11.15 -10.61 -2.84
CA LYS A 132 -11.78 -10.88 -1.53
C LYS A 132 -10.73 -11.07 -0.44
N ALA A 133 -9.73 -10.19 -0.42
CA ALA A 133 -8.63 -10.26 0.52
C ALA A 133 -9.13 -10.18 1.97
N LYS A 134 -8.55 -11.01 2.84
CA LYS A 134 -8.88 -11.01 4.28
C LYS A 134 -8.23 -9.84 5.02
N LEU A 135 -7.20 -9.26 4.42
CA LEU A 135 -6.44 -8.14 4.99
C LEU A 135 -5.85 -7.30 3.87
N PHE A 136 -6.02 -5.99 4.00
CA PHE A 136 -5.27 -5.00 3.23
C PHE A 136 -4.28 -4.29 4.16
N ILE A 137 -3.00 -4.30 3.81
CA ILE A 137 -1.96 -3.57 4.52
C ILE A 137 -1.48 -2.43 3.63
N ASN A 138 -1.71 -1.19 4.08
CA ASN A 138 -1.11 -0.03 3.42
C ASN A 138 0.16 0.34 4.16
N THR A 139 1.33 0.22 3.50
CA THR A 139 2.58 0.64 4.10
C THR A 139 2.98 2.05 3.68
N THR A 140 3.49 2.82 4.64
CA THR A 140 3.90 4.21 4.49
C THR A 140 5.33 4.42 5.00
N ASP A 141 5.79 5.65 5.05
CA ASP A 141 7.08 6.06 5.64
C ASP A 141 7.00 6.33 7.16
N VAL A 142 5.81 6.26 7.74
CA VAL A 142 5.54 6.46 9.17
C VAL A 142 4.76 5.28 9.75
N ASP A 143 4.67 5.20 11.09
CA ASP A 143 4.14 4.03 11.81
C ASP A 143 2.62 3.84 11.71
N GLY A 144 1.90 4.71 11.02
CA GLY A 144 0.45 4.66 10.86
C GLY A 144 -0.17 6.04 10.68
N VAL A 145 -1.45 6.19 10.98
CA VAL A 145 -2.16 7.47 10.95
C VAL A 145 -1.93 8.21 12.26
N PHE A 146 -1.50 9.47 12.18
CA PHE A 146 -1.27 10.33 13.33
C PHE A 146 -2.31 11.45 13.39
N THR A 147 -2.41 12.12 14.54
CA THR A 147 -3.28 13.29 14.72
C THR A 147 -2.88 14.46 13.82
N SER A 148 -1.60 14.57 13.47
CA SER A 148 -0.99 15.52 12.51
C SER A 148 0.29 14.91 11.93
N ASP A 149 0.94 15.53 10.94
CA ASP A 149 2.19 15.01 10.36
C ASP A 149 3.32 14.90 11.42
N PRO A 150 3.76 13.68 11.79
CA PRO A 150 4.78 13.50 12.82
C PRO A 150 6.16 14.00 12.41
N ARG A 151 6.40 14.26 11.12
CA ARG A 151 7.65 14.84 10.61
C ARG A 151 7.72 16.34 10.88
N LYS A 152 6.55 17.01 10.99
CA LYS A 152 6.42 18.44 11.22
C LYS A 152 6.06 18.78 12.69
N ASN A 153 5.29 17.91 13.34
CA ASN A 153 4.80 18.10 14.70
C ASN A 153 5.25 16.98 15.63
N LYS A 154 6.17 17.26 16.53
CA LYS A 154 6.69 16.30 17.53
C LYS A 154 5.63 15.83 18.53
N ASN A 155 4.52 16.57 18.69
CA ASN A 155 3.41 16.21 19.56
C ASN A 155 2.34 15.35 18.85
N ALA A 156 2.55 15.00 17.58
CA ALA A 156 1.65 14.14 16.85
C ALA A 156 1.54 12.75 17.51
N LYS A 157 0.31 12.30 17.79
CA LYS A 157 0.04 11.02 18.43
C LYS A 157 -0.45 10.00 17.42
N LEU A 158 0.10 8.79 17.48
CA LEU A 158 -0.36 7.68 16.65
C LEU A 158 -1.78 7.26 17.05
N MET A 159 -2.69 7.27 16.08
CA MET A 159 -4.06 6.79 16.24
C MET A 159 -4.09 5.27 16.04
N LYS A 160 -4.40 4.51 17.07
CA LYS A 160 -4.43 3.03 16.98
C LYS A 160 -5.60 2.51 16.15
N VAL A 161 -6.69 3.25 16.16
CA VAL A 161 -7.92 2.95 15.43
C VAL A 161 -8.46 4.26 14.87
N ILE A 162 -8.99 4.23 13.67
CA ILE A 162 -9.69 5.35 13.02
C ILE A 162 -10.83 4.80 12.18
N SER A 163 -11.97 5.49 12.13
CA SER A 163 -13.05 5.15 11.21
C SER A 163 -12.78 5.68 9.80
N THR A 164 -13.40 5.07 8.78
CA THR A 164 -13.32 5.60 7.40
C THR A 164 -13.86 7.03 7.33
N LYS A 165 -14.88 7.39 8.12
CA LYS A 165 -15.43 8.75 8.17
C LYS A 165 -14.42 9.76 8.71
N GLU A 166 -13.78 9.46 9.84
CA GLU A 166 -12.72 10.32 10.41
C GLU A 166 -11.52 10.45 9.48
N LEU A 167 -11.14 9.36 8.83
CA LEU A 167 -10.03 9.37 7.86
C LEU A 167 -10.37 10.21 6.64
N LEU A 168 -11.61 10.13 6.12
CA LEU A 168 -12.11 10.98 5.04
C LEU A 168 -12.07 12.47 5.42
N SER A 169 -12.58 12.84 6.61
CA SER A 169 -12.52 14.23 7.07
C SER A 169 -11.07 14.73 7.08
N LYS A 170 -10.14 13.96 7.65
CA LYS A 170 -8.73 14.36 7.65
C LYS A 170 -8.16 14.57 6.25
N VAL A 171 -8.46 13.70 5.30
CA VAL A 171 -7.96 13.82 3.92
C VAL A 171 -8.57 15.03 3.21
N VAL A 172 -9.81 15.36 3.48
CA VAL A 172 -10.48 16.57 2.92
C VAL A 172 -9.90 17.82 3.54
N ASP A 173 -9.78 17.88 4.86
CA ASP A 173 -9.24 19.02 5.60
C ASP A 173 -7.77 19.29 5.24
N ASP A 174 -6.99 18.23 5.09
CA ASP A 174 -5.59 18.29 4.65
C ASP A 174 -5.42 18.84 3.23
N LYS A 175 -6.33 18.56 2.30
CA LYS A 175 -6.28 19.14 0.95
C LYS A 175 -6.53 20.66 0.94
N MET A 176 -7.16 21.19 1.97
CA MET A 176 -7.36 22.64 2.16
C MET A 176 -6.15 23.33 2.78
N SER A 177 -5.23 22.58 3.40
CA SER A 177 -3.99 23.12 3.99
C SER A 177 -2.77 22.63 3.19
N ALA A 178 -1.99 23.57 2.64
CA ALA A 178 -0.80 23.26 1.85
C ALA A 178 0.23 22.46 2.66
N GLY A 179 0.53 21.22 2.24
CA GLY A 179 1.58 20.39 2.86
C GLY A 179 1.11 19.07 3.47
N THR A 180 0.20 18.43 2.82
CA THR A 180 -0.55 17.24 3.20
C THR A 180 0.29 16.03 3.62
N TYR A 181 -0.12 15.44 4.72
CA TYR A 181 0.25 14.12 5.21
C TYR A 181 -0.55 13.05 4.43
N ASP A 182 -0.15 12.84 3.17
CA ASP A 182 -0.88 12.02 2.20
C ASP A 182 -0.62 10.52 2.44
N LEU A 183 -1.41 9.91 3.33
CA LEU A 183 -1.34 8.47 3.62
C LEU A 183 -2.22 7.63 2.70
N MET A 184 -3.39 8.16 2.35
CA MET A 184 -4.40 7.52 1.52
C MET A 184 -5.22 8.59 0.78
N ASP A 185 -5.66 8.26 -0.42
CA ASP A 185 -6.55 9.11 -1.21
C ASP A 185 -8.03 8.78 -0.97
N LEU A 186 -8.92 9.72 -1.38
CA LEU A 186 -10.36 9.60 -1.21
C LEU A 186 -10.91 8.31 -1.83
N LEU A 187 -10.42 7.93 -3.02
CA LEU A 187 -10.91 6.76 -3.74
C LEU A 187 -10.58 5.48 -2.97
N SER A 188 -9.35 5.35 -2.47
CA SER A 188 -8.94 4.18 -1.69
C SER A 188 -9.76 4.02 -0.42
N ILE A 189 -10.07 5.12 0.28
CA ILE A 189 -10.90 5.08 1.50
C ILE A 189 -12.34 4.65 1.18
N LYS A 190 -12.92 5.18 0.10
CA LYS A 190 -14.28 4.79 -0.34
C LYS A 190 -14.37 3.32 -0.75
N ILE A 191 -13.34 2.78 -1.39
CA ILE A 191 -13.28 1.36 -1.73
C ILE A 191 -13.21 0.51 -0.45
N ILE A 192 -12.37 0.88 0.52
CA ILE A 192 -12.28 0.19 1.82
C ILE A 192 -13.63 0.21 2.55
N GLU A 193 -14.31 1.36 2.56
CA GLU A 193 -15.62 1.53 3.19
C GLU A 193 -16.67 0.60 2.58
N ARG A 194 -16.85 0.61 1.25
CA ARG A 194 -17.88 -0.20 0.58
C ARG A 194 -17.60 -1.70 0.64
N SER A 195 -16.32 -2.08 0.57
CA SER A 195 -15.90 -3.48 0.57
C SER A 195 -15.73 -4.07 1.98
N LYS A 196 -15.79 -3.23 3.02
CA LYS A 196 -15.59 -3.60 4.44
C LYS A 196 -14.31 -4.40 4.69
N ILE A 197 -13.25 -4.13 3.89
CA ILE A 197 -11.99 -4.83 4.03
C ILE A 197 -11.27 -4.38 5.29
N HIS A 198 -10.84 -5.36 6.09
CA HIS A 198 -9.97 -5.11 7.23
C HIS A 198 -8.66 -4.48 6.75
N THR A 199 -8.42 -3.25 7.13
CA THR A 199 -7.29 -2.45 6.64
C THR A 199 -6.41 -1.98 7.78
N ILE A 200 -5.08 -2.10 7.59
CA ILE A 200 -4.07 -1.64 8.55
C ILE A 200 -3.08 -0.74 7.83
N VAL A 201 -2.78 0.42 8.43
CA VAL A 201 -1.73 1.34 7.97
C VAL A 201 -0.52 1.18 8.90
N ILE A 202 0.65 0.91 8.33
CA ILE A 202 1.90 0.68 9.06
C ILE A 202 3.10 1.30 8.33
N LYS A 203 4.23 1.38 9.00
CA LYS A 203 5.51 1.68 8.32
C LYS A 203 5.93 0.53 7.42
N CYS A 204 6.58 0.85 6.30
CA CYS A 204 7.12 -0.12 5.35
C CYS A 204 8.36 -0.84 5.93
N ASP A 205 8.10 -1.74 6.88
CA ASP A 205 9.12 -2.53 7.59
C ASP A 205 8.68 -3.99 7.68
N SER A 206 9.61 -4.91 7.48
CA SER A 206 9.34 -6.35 7.45
C SER A 206 8.82 -6.91 8.79
N ARG A 207 9.23 -6.33 9.92
CA ARG A 207 8.75 -6.73 11.25
C ARG A 207 7.32 -6.26 11.46
N GLN A 208 7.02 -5.00 11.06
CA GLN A 208 5.67 -4.47 11.17
C GLN A 208 4.68 -5.23 10.29
N ILE A 209 5.07 -5.63 9.06
CA ILE A 209 4.22 -6.48 8.19
C ILE A 209 3.91 -7.82 8.89
N LYS A 210 4.91 -8.49 9.45
CA LYS A 210 4.70 -9.75 10.19
C LYS A 210 3.77 -9.56 11.38
N SER A 211 4.00 -8.55 12.21
CA SER A 211 3.15 -8.23 13.37
C SER A 211 1.71 -7.94 12.95
N ALA A 212 1.49 -7.09 11.95
CA ALA A 212 0.16 -6.74 11.46
C ALA A 212 -0.63 -7.98 11.00
N ILE A 213 0.03 -8.92 10.31
CA ILE A 213 -0.59 -10.18 9.87
C ILE A 213 -0.92 -11.09 11.04
N SER A 214 0.01 -11.29 11.96
CA SER A 214 -0.21 -12.11 13.17
C SER A 214 -1.33 -11.53 14.05
N GLU A 215 -1.33 -10.22 14.23
CA GLU A 215 -2.34 -9.51 15.00
C GLU A 215 -3.72 -9.51 14.32
N SER A 216 -3.79 -9.60 12.97
CA SER A 216 -5.07 -9.59 12.24
C SER A 216 -5.99 -10.76 12.61
N GLU A 217 -5.47 -11.80 13.22
CA GLU A 217 -6.20 -12.99 13.69
C GLU A 217 -6.72 -12.86 15.13
N LEU A 218 -6.31 -11.80 15.83
CA LEU A 218 -6.73 -11.58 17.22
C LEU A 218 -8.09 -10.85 17.30
N PRO A 219 -8.90 -11.12 18.35
CA PRO A 219 -10.15 -10.38 18.59
C PRO A 219 -9.88 -8.89 18.81
N MET A 220 -10.77 -8.03 18.29
CA MET A 220 -10.65 -6.56 18.35
C MET A 220 -10.31 -6.01 19.73
N ARG A 221 -10.94 -6.55 20.80
CA ARG A 221 -10.69 -6.12 22.20
C ARG A 221 -9.24 -6.29 22.68
N LYS A 222 -8.49 -7.25 22.10
CA LYS A 222 -7.05 -7.45 22.41
C LYS A 222 -6.14 -6.54 21.59
N LEU A 223 -6.62 -6.03 20.48
CA LEU A 223 -5.85 -5.27 19.50
C LEU A 223 -5.65 -3.81 19.87
N VAL A 224 -6.62 -3.18 20.55
CA VAL A 224 -6.60 -1.75 20.88
C VAL A 224 -5.39 -1.35 21.76
N ARG A 225 -4.89 -2.27 22.60
CA ARG A 225 -3.78 -1.97 23.53
C ARG A 225 -2.37 -2.20 22.98
N LYS A 226 -2.20 -3.08 21.98
CA LYS A 226 -0.86 -3.50 21.46
C LYS A 226 -0.78 -3.57 19.94
N SER A 227 -1.69 -2.89 19.20
CA SER A 227 -1.69 -3.01 17.75
C SER A 227 -0.50 -2.30 17.10
N THR A 228 0.11 -2.99 16.14
CA THR A 228 1.05 -2.40 15.19
C THR A 228 0.28 -1.46 14.26
N GLY A 229 0.72 -0.20 14.16
CA GLY A 229 0.12 0.77 13.25
C GLY A 229 -1.28 1.24 13.64
N THR A 230 -2.05 1.60 12.61
CA THR A 230 -3.43 2.09 12.70
C THR A 230 -4.38 1.14 11.98
N ARG A 231 -5.46 0.74 12.63
CA ARG A 231 -6.56 -0.01 12.01
C ARG A 231 -7.62 0.94 11.49
N ILE A 232 -8.05 0.74 10.25
CA ILE A 232 -9.16 1.47 9.67
C ILE A 232 -10.42 0.61 9.83
N LEU A 233 -11.43 1.18 10.49
CA LEU A 233 -12.74 0.54 10.68
C LEU A 233 -13.70 1.08 9.63
N PRO A 234 -14.20 0.24 8.70
CA PRO A 234 -15.31 0.61 7.85
C PRO A 234 -16.52 0.94 8.72
N LEU A 235 -17.30 1.96 8.33
CA LEU A 235 -18.59 2.21 8.98
C LEU A 235 -19.51 0.99 8.78
N SER A 236 -20.18 0.60 9.84
CA SER A 236 -21.18 -0.48 9.85
C SER A 236 -22.42 -0.05 9.08
#